data_aa39c192916d60862d97526f59c15c0c
#
_entry.id   aa39c192916d60862d97526f59c15c0c
#
_cell.length_a   1.000
_cell.length_b   1.000
_cell.length_c   1.000
_cell.angle_alpha   90.00
_cell.angle_beta   90.00
_cell.angle_gamma   90.00
#
_symmetry.space_group_name_H-M   'P 1'
#
loop_
_entity.id
_entity.type
_entity.pdbx_description
1 polymer ?
#
loop_
_entity_poly.entity_id
_entity_poly.type
_entity_poly.pdbx_seq_one_letter_code
_entity_poly.pdbx_strand_id
1 'polypeptide(L)'
;MKKGIIGKKLGMTQIFAENGAAIPVTVIDAGPCFVVQKKTVATDGYSAVQLGYEDIREKLVTKPRAGHFKKANVPAKRHLKEFRLENAEEMNVGDVVAVDTFAAGEKVDITGITKGHGYTGAVKRWGHHILRMTHGTG
;
A
#
# COMPACT_ATOMS: atom_id res chain seq x y z
N MET A 1 7.63 -6.39 11.51
CA MET A 1 7.67 -5.26 10.54
C MET A 1 7.92 -3.99 11.32
N LYS A 2 8.95 -3.21 10.96
CA LYS A 2 9.33 -2.00 11.74
C LYS A 2 8.47 -0.78 11.41
N LYS A 3 8.15 -0.59 10.13
CA LYS A 3 7.39 0.55 9.61
C LYS A 3 6.37 0.08 8.59
N GLY A 4 5.28 0.81 8.42
CA GLY A 4 4.26 0.52 7.41
C GLY A 4 3.40 1.75 7.15
N ILE A 5 3.04 1.97 5.89
CA ILE A 5 2.18 3.07 5.46
C ILE A 5 1.33 2.62 4.27
N ILE A 6 0.20 3.27 4.07
CA ILE A 6 -0.63 3.08 2.88
C ILE A 6 -0.36 4.24 1.93
N GLY A 7 -0.16 3.93 0.66
CA GLY A 7 0.05 4.95 -0.36
C GLY A 7 -0.64 4.62 -1.68
N LYS A 8 -0.70 5.60 -2.56
CA LYS A 8 -1.29 5.51 -3.90
C LYS A 8 -0.24 5.79 -4.97
N LYS A 9 -0.07 4.86 -5.90
CA LYS A 9 0.81 5.09 -7.05
C LYS A 9 0.22 6.18 -7.94
N LEU A 10 0.95 7.28 -8.11
CA LEU A 10 0.58 8.37 -9.02
C LEU A 10 1.07 8.10 -10.45
N GLY A 11 2.27 7.57 -10.59
CA GLY A 11 2.85 7.29 -11.90
C GLY A 11 4.32 6.95 -11.81
N MET A 12 4.99 7.02 -12.94
CA MET A 12 6.44 6.87 -13.04
C MET A 12 7.05 8.08 -13.74
N THR A 13 8.24 8.42 -13.32
CA THR A 13 9.08 9.47 -13.92
C THR A 13 10.55 9.06 -13.81
N GLN A 14 11.45 9.96 -14.13
CA GLN A 14 12.89 9.77 -13.94
C GLN A 14 13.49 10.96 -13.20
N ILE A 15 14.49 10.69 -12.43
CA ILE A 15 15.36 11.70 -11.80
C ILE A 15 16.77 11.54 -12.32
N PHE A 16 17.55 12.60 -12.28
CA PHE A 16 18.93 12.58 -12.71
C PHE A 16 19.86 12.62 -11.51
N ALA A 17 20.79 11.69 -11.47
CA ALA A 17 21.86 11.68 -10.48
C ALA A 17 22.92 12.75 -10.82
N GLU A 18 23.78 13.09 -9.87
CA GLU A 18 24.87 14.07 -10.07
C GLU A 18 25.83 13.71 -11.20
N ASN A 19 26.00 12.41 -11.46
CA ASN A 19 26.80 11.90 -12.58
C ASN A 19 26.08 11.92 -13.93
N GLY A 20 24.85 12.48 -14.01
CA GLY A 20 24.04 12.54 -15.22
C GLY A 20 23.26 11.25 -15.54
N ALA A 21 23.36 10.21 -14.73
CA ALA A 21 22.60 8.97 -14.94
C ALA A 21 21.10 9.20 -14.69
N ALA A 22 20.26 8.76 -15.63
CA ALA A 22 18.81 8.79 -15.48
C ALA A 22 18.35 7.59 -14.65
N ILE A 23 17.67 7.86 -13.53
CA ILE A 23 17.15 6.86 -12.62
C ILE A 23 15.63 6.82 -12.76
N PRO A 24 15.03 5.69 -13.21
CA PRO A 24 13.57 5.56 -13.24
C PRO A 24 13.01 5.45 -11.82
N VAL A 25 11.98 6.23 -11.53
CA VAL A 25 11.36 6.27 -10.21
C VAL A 25 9.83 6.14 -10.31
N THR A 26 9.23 5.49 -9.32
CA THR A 26 7.79 5.47 -9.13
C THR A 26 7.41 6.51 -8.08
N VAL A 27 6.47 7.37 -8.42
CA VAL A 27 5.94 8.39 -7.50
C VAL A 27 4.74 7.78 -6.76
N ILE A 28 4.84 7.78 -5.43
CA ILE A 28 3.80 7.27 -4.53
C ILE A 28 3.37 8.42 -3.62
N ASP A 29 2.08 8.72 -3.64
CA ASP A 29 1.45 9.58 -2.64
C ASP A 29 1.21 8.77 -1.37
N ALA A 30 2.11 8.91 -0.41
CA ALA A 30 2.02 8.31 0.91
C ALA A 30 1.54 9.36 1.91
N GLY A 31 0.28 9.79 1.72
CA GLY A 31 -0.34 10.85 2.53
C GLY A 31 -0.58 10.42 3.97
N PRO A 32 -1.08 11.31 4.83
CA PRO A 32 -1.27 11.00 6.22
C PRO A 32 -2.24 9.82 6.41
N CYS A 33 -1.75 8.77 7.09
CA CYS A 33 -2.56 7.64 7.52
C CYS A 33 -2.95 7.82 8.98
N PHE A 34 -4.18 7.50 9.32
CA PHE A 34 -4.69 7.59 10.68
C PHE A 34 -4.81 6.21 11.30
N VAL A 35 -4.43 6.07 12.56
CA VAL A 35 -4.65 4.84 13.33
C VAL A 35 -6.14 4.78 13.71
N VAL A 36 -6.86 3.84 13.09
CA VAL A 36 -8.31 3.67 13.31
C VAL A 36 -8.59 2.65 14.40
N GLN A 37 -7.75 1.63 14.51
CA GLN A 37 -7.89 0.60 15.54
C GLN A 37 -6.52 0.08 15.96
N LYS A 38 -6.39 -0.22 17.25
CA LYS A 38 -5.26 -0.92 17.83
C LYS A 38 -5.71 -2.30 18.29
N LYS A 39 -4.94 -3.31 17.97
CA LYS A 39 -5.13 -4.68 18.44
C LYS A 39 -4.02 -5.02 19.42
N THR A 40 -4.39 -5.68 20.51
CA THR A 40 -3.46 -6.07 21.57
C THR A 40 -3.51 -7.57 21.79
N VAL A 41 -2.43 -8.13 22.33
CA VAL A 41 -2.36 -9.58 22.64
C VAL A 41 -3.47 -10.00 23.62
N ALA A 42 -3.84 -9.14 24.56
CA ALA A 42 -4.85 -9.44 25.56
C ALA A 42 -6.26 -9.56 25.00
N THR A 43 -6.61 -8.75 23.99
CA THR A 43 -7.96 -8.70 23.42
C THR A 43 -8.11 -9.50 22.14
N ASP A 44 -7.10 -9.48 21.27
CA ASP A 44 -7.15 -10.01 19.92
C ASP A 44 -6.17 -11.18 19.69
N GLY A 45 -5.30 -11.46 20.65
CA GLY A 45 -4.28 -12.50 20.57
C GLY A 45 -3.01 -12.12 19.81
N TYR A 46 -2.94 -10.91 19.29
CA TYR A 46 -1.75 -10.36 18.60
C TYR A 46 -1.74 -8.84 18.61
N SER A 47 -0.54 -8.25 18.46
CA SER A 47 -0.35 -6.80 18.38
C SER A 47 -0.37 -6.33 16.93
N ALA A 48 -1.24 -5.36 16.60
CA ALA A 48 -1.33 -4.74 15.29
C ALA A 48 -2.01 -3.37 15.36
N VAL A 49 -1.82 -2.56 14.33
CA VAL A 49 -2.54 -1.30 14.13
C VAL A 49 -3.24 -1.31 12.78
N GLN A 50 -4.48 -0.84 12.75
CA GLN A 50 -5.21 -0.62 11.52
C GLN A 50 -5.06 0.83 11.09
N LEU A 51 -4.45 1.05 9.93
CA LEU A 51 -4.29 2.36 9.32
C LEU A 51 -5.41 2.66 8.32
N GLY A 52 -5.88 3.89 8.33
CA GLY A 52 -6.85 4.42 7.37
C GLY A 52 -6.22 5.48 6.47
N TYR A 53 -6.45 5.39 5.16
CA TYR A 53 -5.90 6.27 4.15
C TYR A 53 -6.98 6.75 3.17
N GLU A 54 -6.81 7.95 2.63
CA GLU A 54 -7.70 8.66 1.69
C GLU A 54 -9.10 8.92 2.26
N ASP A 55 -9.51 10.18 2.32
CA ASP A 55 -10.82 10.57 2.81
C ASP A 55 -11.94 10.12 1.87
N ILE A 56 -13.06 9.74 2.44
CA ILE A 56 -14.25 9.34 1.69
C ILE A 56 -15.46 10.16 2.18
N ARG A 57 -16.31 10.57 1.24
CA ARG A 57 -17.56 11.27 1.54
C ARG A 57 -18.47 10.38 2.40
N GLU A 58 -19.04 10.92 3.46
CA GLU A 58 -19.90 10.19 4.41
C GLU A 58 -21.05 9.43 3.73
N LYS A 59 -21.64 10.01 2.68
CA LYS A 59 -22.72 9.38 1.88
C LYS A 59 -22.33 8.04 1.26
N LEU A 60 -21.03 7.78 1.07
CA LEU A 60 -20.50 6.54 0.49
C LEU A 60 -20.08 5.53 1.56
N VAL A 61 -20.20 5.87 2.82
CA VAL A 61 -19.80 5.01 3.94
C VAL A 61 -21.01 4.25 4.46
N THR A 62 -20.89 2.94 4.56
CA THR A 62 -21.95 2.10 5.17
C THR A 62 -22.05 2.36 6.67
N LYS A 63 -23.24 2.20 7.24
CA LYS A 63 -23.49 2.42 8.69
C LYS A 63 -22.48 1.70 9.61
N PRO A 64 -22.15 0.41 9.41
CA PRO A 64 -21.17 -0.28 10.26
C PRO A 64 -19.77 0.37 10.20
N ARG A 65 -19.32 0.74 8.99
CA ARG A 65 -18.03 1.43 8.83
C ARG A 65 -18.03 2.82 9.46
N ALA A 66 -19.13 3.56 9.31
CA ALA A 66 -19.28 4.88 9.97
C ALA A 66 -19.17 4.75 11.49
N GLY A 67 -19.80 3.74 12.08
CA GLY A 67 -19.69 3.44 13.51
C GLY A 67 -18.25 3.13 13.94
N HIS A 68 -17.51 2.40 13.11
CA HIS A 68 -16.10 2.08 13.36
C HIS A 68 -15.21 3.34 13.42
N PHE A 69 -15.34 4.24 12.44
CA PHE A 69 -14.61 5.51 12.44
C PHE A 69 -15.04 6.45 13.58
N LYS A 70 -16.33 6.49 13.88
CA LYS A 70 -16.86 7.29 15.01
C LYS A 70 -16.27 6.83 16.35
N LYS A 71 -16.15 5.51 16.55
CA LYS A 71 -15.54 4.95 17.77
C LYS A 71 -14.07 5.38 17.91
N ALA A 72 -13.35 5.49 16.79
CA ALA A 72 -11.96 5.94 16.75
C ALA A 72 -11.80 7.47 16.77
N ASN A 73 -12.89 8.23 16.66
CA ASN A 73 -12.89 9.67 16.49
C ASN A 73 -12.01 10.15 15.30
N VAL A 74 -12.05 9.39 14.20
CA VAL A 74 -11.26 9.64 12.98
C VAL A 74 -12.20 9.87 11.81
N PRO A 75 -11.89 10.80 10.88
CA PRO A 75 -12.65 10.96 9.64
C PRO A 75 -12.75 9.64 8.85
N ALA A 76 -13.85 9.49 8.11
CA ALA A 76 -14.05 8.29 7.31
C ALA A 76 -12.98 8.13 6.23
N LYS A 77 -12.32 6.98 6.20
CA LYS A 77 -11.24 6.66 5.27
C LYS A 77 -11.68 5.61 4.25
N ARG A 78 -11.16 5.73 3.03
CA ARG A 78 -11.49 4.83 1.93
C ARG A 78 -10.82 3.46 2.09
N HIS A 79 -9.54 3.47 2.39
CA HIS A 79 -8.71 2.28 2.52
C HIS A 79 -8.35 2.02 3.97
N LEU A 80 -8.60 0.80 4.41
CA LEU A 80 -8.21 0.31 5.71
C LEU A 80 -7.30 -0.90 5.52
N LYS A 81 -6.15 -0.91 6.17
CA LYS A 81 -5.21 -2.04 6.17
C LYS A 81 -4.60 -2.20 7.55
N GLU A 82 -4.48 -3.44 7.97
CA GLU A 82 -3.84 -3.81 9.22
C GLU A 82 -2.35 -4.07 9.01
N PHE A 83 -1.55 -3.58 9.94
CA PHE A 83 -0.11 -3.77 9.97
C PHE A 83 0.32 -4.33 11.32
N ARG A 84 1.06 -5.42 11.31
CA ARG A 84 1.72 -5.98 12.50
C ARG A 84 3.08 -5.31 12.67
N LEU A 85 3.08 -4.16 13.35
CA LEU A 85 4.29 -3.39 13.61
C LEU A 85 4.89 -3.81 14.95
N GLU A 86 6.20 -3.73 15.08
CA GLU A 86 6.93 -4.00 16.33
C GLU A 86 6.57 -2.97 17.42
N ASN A 87 6.32 -1.72 17.00
CA ASN A 87 5.92 -0.61 17.86
C ASN A 87 4.38 -0.40 17.94
N ALA A 88 3.59 -1.40 17.55
CA ALA A 88 2.12 -1.28 17.55
C ALA A 88 1.54 -0.94 18.95
N GLU A 89 2.25 -1.33 20.02
CA GLU A 89 1.82 -1.08 21.40
C GLU A 89 2.04 0.39 21.84
N GLU A 90 2.95 1.10 21.20
CA GLU A 90 3.25 2.50 21.51
C GLU A 90 2.28 3.46 20.80
N MET A 91 1.68 3.02 19.69
CA MET A 91 0.76 3.82 18.89
C MET A 91 -0.63 3.88 19.53
N ASN A 92 -1.27 5.04 19.44
CA ASN A 92 -2.63 5.26 19.93
C ASN A 92 -3.62 5.45 18.79
N VAL A 93 -4.89 5.12 19.06
CA VAL A 93 -5.99 5.40 18.12
C VAL A 93 -6.11 6.91 17.91
N GLY A 94 -6.15 7.34 16.66
CA GLY A 94 -6.15 8.74 16.26
C GLY A 94 -4.77 9.29 15.87
N ASP A 95 -3.68 8.58 16.18
CA ASP A 95 -2.33 8.99 15.77
C ASP A 95 -2.21 9.05 14.24
N VAL A 96 -1.33 9.93 13.77
CA VAL A 96 -1.07 10.16 12.35
C VAL A 96 0.28 9.60 11.97
N VAL A 97 0.28 8.74 10.96
CA VAL A 97 1.50 8.20 10.35
C VAL A 97 1.71 8.88 9.01
N ALA A 98 2.75 9.67 8.90
CA ALA A 98 3.11 10.42 7.71
C ALA A 98 4.38 9.84 7.03
N VAL A 99 4.71 10.38 5.87
CA VAL A 99 5.85 9.92 5.05
C VAL A 99 7.20 10.10 5.77
N ASP A 100 7.31 11.05 6.66
CA ASP A 100 8.52 11.37 7.46
C ASP A 100 9.00 10.18 8.31
N THR A 101 8.13 9.18 8.50
CA THR A 101 8.52 7.89 9.11
C THR A 101 9.63 7.18 8.33
N PHE A 102 9.75 7.46 7.04
CA PHE A 102 10.75 6.89 6.14
C PHE A 102 11.85 7.89 5.83
N ALA A 103 13.09 7.42 5.85
CA ALA A 103 14.26 8.23 5.52
C ALA A 103 14.67 8.05 4.05
N ALA A 104 15.27 9.08 3.47
CA ALA A 104 15.84 8.99 2.12
C ALA A 104 16.93 7.90 2.06
N GLY A 105 16.90 7.08 0.99
CA GLY A 105 17.83 5.95 0.82
C GLY A 105 17.42 4.67 1.56
N GLU A 106 16.34 4.67 2.32
CA GLU A 106 15.81 3.47 2.98
C GLU A 106 15.20 2.51 1.94
N LYS A 107 15.50 1.22 2.06
CA LYS A 107 14.88 0.17 1.23
C LYS A 107 13.52 -0.19 1.78
N VAL A 108 12.53 -0.23 0.89
CA VAL A 108 11.13 -0.52 1.24
C VAL A 108 10.58 -1.66 0.38
N ASP A 109 9.72 -2.47 0.98
CA ASP A 109 8.94 -3.48 0.28
C ASP A 109 7.56 -2.91 -0.08
N ILE A 110 7.14 -3.06 -1.33
CA ILE A 110 5.86 -2.55 -1.81
C ILE A 110 4.94 -3.70 -2.19
N THR A 111 3.76 -3.73 -1.57
CA THR A 111 2.72 -4.71 -1.87
C THR A 111 1.53 -4.01 -2.49
N GLY A 112 1.05 -4.52 -3.62
CA GLY A 112 -0.10 -3.96 -4.32
C GLY A 112 -0.82 -4.98 -5.17
N ILE A 113 -1.99 -4.60 -5.69
CA ILE A 113 -2.77 -5.39 -6.64
C ILE A 113 -2.48 -4.88 -8.04
N THR A 114 -1.95 -5.74 -8.90
CA THR A 114 -1.65 -5.39 -10.30
C THR A 114 -2.93 -5.30 -11.12
N LYS A 115 -2.88 -4.52 -12.21
CA LYS A 115 -3.99 -4.50 -13.19
C LYS A 115 -4.18 -5.88 -13.80
N GLY A 116 -5.43 -6.27 -13.99
CA GLY A 116 -5.77 -7.51 -14.69
C GLY A 116 -5.47 -7.42 -16.19
N HIS A 117 -4.99 -8.52 -16.75
CA HIS A 117 -4.71 -8.67 -18.20
C HIS A 117 -5.55 -9.77 -18.85
N GLY A 118 -6.53 -10.31 -18.13
CA GLY A 118 -7.37 -11.42 -18.60
C GLY A 118 -6.55 -12.70 -18.81
N TYR A 119 -7.05 -13.58 -19.69
CA TYR A 119 -6.31 -14.75 -20.13
C TYR A 119 -5.21 -14.32 -21.09
N THR A 120 -3.97 -14.55 -20.68
CA THR A 120 -2.78 -14.19 -21.47
C THR A 120 -1.99 -15.45 -21.81
N GLY A 121 -1.69 -15.63 -23.10
CA GLY A 121 -0.87 -16.76 -23.55
C GLY A 121 0.52 -16.76 -22.92
N ALA A 122 1.11 -17.97 -22.80
CA ALA A 122 2.37 -18.19 -22.12
C ALA A 122 3.53 -17.35 -22.69
N VAL A 123 3.57 -17.17 -24.01
CA VAL A 123 4.57 -16.34 -24.70
C VAL A 123 4.52 -14.90 -24.19
N LYS A 124 3.34 -14.29 -24.15
CA LYS A 124 3.18 -12.90 -23.70
C LYS A 124 3.39 -12.76 -22.18
N ARG A 125 2.92 -13.72 -21.39
CA ARG A 125 2.94 -13.64 -19.93
C ARG A 125 4.33 -13.92 -19.34
N TRP A 126 5.06 -14.86 -19.94
CA TRP A 126 6.30 -15.40 -19.38
C TRP A 126 7.51 -15.21 -20.27
N GLY A 127 7.35 -14.61 -21.47
CA GLY A 127 8.44 -14.41 -22.43
C GLY A 127 8.98 -15.69 -23.02
N HIS A 128 8.15 -16.73 -23.12
CA HIS A 128 8.57 -18.00 -23.75
C HIS A 128 8.95 -17.81 -25.20
N HIS A 129 9.90 -18.63 -25.67
CA HIS A 129 10.29 -18.66 -27.06
C HIS A 129 9.13 -19.08 -27.95
N ILE A 130 8.99 -18.40 -29.08
CA ILE A 130 8.02 -18.76 -30.13
C ILE A 130 8.71 -19.71 -31.10
N LEU A 131 8.01 -20.77 -31.48
CA LEU A 131 8.45 -21.66 -32.55
C LEU A 131 8.44 -20.92 -33.89
N ARG A 132 9.22 -21.42 -34.86
CA ARG A 132 9.22 -20.86 -36.21
C ARG A 132 7.81 -20.87 -36.79
N MET A 133 7.41 -19.77 -37.43
CA MET A 133 6.08 -19.62 -38.04
C MET A 133 5.96 -20.31 -39.41
N THR A 134 7.04 -20.91 -39.93
CA THR A 134 7.12 -21.56 -41.25
C THR A 134 7.60 -22.96 -41.10
N HIS A 135 7.26 -23.83 -42.08
CA HIS A 135 7.66 -25.25 -42.16
C HIS A 135 7.12 -26.18 -41.06
N GLY A 136 6.12 -25.71 -40.28
CA GLY A 136 5.50 -26.49 -39.21
C GLY A 136 6.44 -26.73 -38.01
N THR A 137 5.92 -27.45 -37.03
CA THR A 137 6.68 -27.95 -35.89
C THR A 137 7.03 -29.41 -36.16
N GLY A 138 8.31 -29.69 -36.32
CA GLY A 138 8.79 -31.05 -36.35
C GLY A 138 8.78 -31.71 -34.98
#